data_dc8388525a60e51b09a0928b2d774d58
#
_entry.id   dc8388525a60e51b09a0928b2d774d58
#
_cell.length_a   1.000
_cell.length_b   1.000
_cell.length_c   1.000
_cell.angle_alpha   90.00
_cell.angle_beta   90.00
_cell.angle_gamma   90.00
#
_symmetry.space_group_name_H-M   'P 1'
#
loop_
_entity.id
_entity.type
_entity.pdbx_description
1 polymer ?
#
loop_
_entity_poly.entity_id
_entity_poly.type
_entity_poly.pdbx_seq_one_letter_code
_entity_poly.pdbx_strand_id
1 'polypeptide(L)'
;AIIRERNLNGPYRDFKDLVERLSSKEINKRTVENLIKSGALDCFHVTRKQQMIVYASVIDSIQKERKNEIAGQMSLMDLLGEEDQQSFQISYPDVGEYEKEQKLAMEKEVLGIYVSGHPLEDDIERLERSVTAHTSDFVIDEETGKTKIHDRESCIIGGLISEMSVNCLLYTSPS
;
A
#
# COMPACT_ATOMS: atom_id res chain seq x y z
N ALA A 1 3.90 -12.22 -12.75
CA ALA A 1 4.91 -12.98 -12.02
C ALA A 1 4.38 -13.45 -10.67
N ILE A 2 4.11 -12.57 -9.67
CA ILE A 2 3.72 -12.92 -8.30
C ILE A 2 2.54 -13.90 -8.25
N ILE A 3 1.42 -13.59 -8.93
CA ILE A 3 0.23 -14.44 -8.94
C ILE A 3 0.51 -15.79 -9.59
N ARG A 4 1.26 -15.81 -10.70
CA ARG A 4 1.61 -17.03 -11.40
C ARG A 4 2.46 -17.95 -10.54
N GLU A 5 3.48 -17.40 -9.89
CA GLU A 5 4.36 -18.13 -8.99
C GLU A 5 3.59 -18.72 -7.79
N ARG A 6 2.72 -17.92 -7.18
CA ARG A 6 1.85 -18.38 -6.10
C ARG A 6 0.92 -19.51 -6.53
N ASN A 7 0.37 -19.45 -7.75
CA ASN A 7 -0.54 -20.48 -8.25
C ASN A 7 0.18 -21.79 -8.58
N LEU A 8 1.46 -21.73 -8.97
CA LEU A 8 2.26 -22.92 -9.29
C LEU A 8 2.85 -23.59 -8.05
N ASN A 9 3.37 -22.80 -7.12
CA ASN A 9 4.18 -23.28 -6.00
C ASN A 9 3.55 -23.00 -4.62
N GLY A 10 2.28 -22.60 -4.59
CA GLY A 10 1.54 -22.32 -3.37
C GLY A 10 1.78 -20.93 -2.80
N PRO A 11 1.09 -20.59 -1.70
CA PRO A 11 1.23 -19.29 -1.03
C PRO A 11 2.67 -19.05 -0.55
N TYR A 12 3.05 -17.77 -0.50
CA TYR A 12 4.32 -17.38 0.08
C TYR A 12 4.26 -17.50 1.61
N ARG A 13 5.30 -18.07 2.21
CA ARG A 13 5.38 -18.32 3.66
C ARG A 13 5.71 -17.05 4.44
N ASP A 14 6.65 -16.27 3.90
CA ASP A 14 7.15 -15.04 4.49
C ASP A 14 7.76 -14.12 3.42
N PHE A 15 8.27 -12.98 3.85
CA PHE A 15 8.89 -12.01 2.95
C PHE A 15 10.16 -12.54 2.26
N LYS A 16 10.95 -13.37 2.94
CA LYS A 16 12.14 -13.99 2.37
C LYS A 16 11.76 -14.93 1.22
N ASP A 17 10.81 -15.83 1.47
CA ASP A 17 10.28 -16.78 0.47
C ASP A 17 9.74 -16.04 -0.77
N LEU A 18 9.07 -14.91 -0.57
CA LEU A 18 8.62 -14.05 -1.69
C LEU A 18 9.79 -13.56 -2.55
N VAL A 19 10.84 -13.05 -1.95
CA VAL A 19 11.99 -12.49 -2.66
C VAL A 19 12.83 -13.60 -3.30
N GLU A 20 12.97 -14.75 -2.65
CA GLU A 20 13.71 -15.91 -3.17
C GLU A 20 13.03 -16.56 -4.36
N ARG A 21 11.71 -16.68 -4.36
CA ARG A 21 10.95 -17.34 -5.44
C ARG A 21 10.78 -16.45 -6.67
N LEU A 22 10.92 -15.14 -6.53
CA LEU A 22 10.78 -14.20 -7.63
C LEU A 22 12.14 -13.79 -8.19
N SER A 23 12.22 -13.60 -9.50
CA SER A 23 13.44 -13.16 -10.16
C SER A 23 13.74 -11.67 -9.87
N SER A 24 15.01 -11.28 -9.92
CA SER A 24 15.42 -9.88 -9.77
C SER A 24 14.84 -8.93 -10.81
N LYS A 25 14.36 -9.44 -11.94
CA LYS A 25 13.66 -8.67 -12.97
C LYS A 25 12.21 -8.38 -12.59
N GLU A 26 11.61 -9.26 -11.81
CA GLU A 26 10.20 -9.21 -11.43
C GLU A 26 9.98 -8.47 -10.10
N ILE A 27 10.97 -8.51 -9.22
CA ILE A 27 10.92 -7.85 -7.92
C ILE A 27 12.15 -6.97 -7.71
N ASN A 28 11.93 -5.71 -7.44
CA ASN A 28 12.96 -4.73 -7.10
C ASN A 28 12.53 -3.94 -5.86
N LYS A 29 13.44 -3.15 -5.30
CA LYS A 29 13.18 -2.38 -4.07
C LYS A 29 11.91 -1.53 -4.17
N ARG A 30 11.71 -0.83 -5.30
CA ARG A 30 10.52 0.02 -5.50
C ARG A 30 9.23 -0.79 -5.57
N THR A 31 9.26 -1.95 -6.23
CA THR A 31 8.10 -2.85 -6.29
C THR A 31 7.74 -3.35 -4.89
N VAL A 32 8.72 -3.78 -4.10
CA VAL A 32 8.50 -4.25 -2.73
C VAL A 32 8.01 -3.13 -1.82
N GLU A 33 8.60 -1.96 -1.91
CA GLU A 33 8.15 -0.78 -1.17
C GLU A 33 6.67 -0.49 -1.45
N ASN A 34 6.25 -0.51 -2.72
CA ASN A 34 4.86 -0.29 -3.09
C ASN A 34 3.94 -1.43 -2.58
N LEU A 35 4.40 -2.68 -2.58
CA LEU A 35 3.64 -3.80 -2.01
C LEU A 35 3.46 -3.64 -0.49
N ILE A 36 4.47 -3.18 0.23
CA ILE A 36 4.38 -2.87 1.66
C ILE A 36 3.41 -1.72 1.90
N LYS A 37 3.58 -0.60 1.18
CA LYS A 37 2.72 0.59 1.30
C LYS A 37 1.24 0.27 1.01
N SER A 38 0.98 -0.59 0.04
CA SER A 38 -0.37 -1.02 -0.31
C SER A 38 -1.02 -1.99 0.66
N GLY A 39 -0.27 -2.53 1.63
CA GLY A 39 -0.73 -3.58 2.55
C GLY A 39 -0.78 -4.98 1.94
N ALA A 40 -0.27 -5.18 0.74
CA ALA A 40 -0.29 -6.48 0.07
C ALA A 40 0.54 -7.55 0.80
N LEU A 41 1.44 -7.15 1.70
CA LEU A 41 2.30 -8.04 2.49
C LEU A 41 1.88 -8.16 3.96
N ASP A 42 0.73 -7.61 4.35
CA ASP A 42 0.20 -7.69 5.72
C ASP A 42 -0.12 -9.15 6.13
N CYS A 43 -0.29 -10.04 5.13
CA CYS A 43 -0.48 -11.48 5.35
C CYS A 43 0.71 -12.19 6.02
N PHE A 44 1.88 -11.58 6.08
CA PHE A 44 3.06 -12.14 6.76
C PHE A 44 3.09 -11.91 8.26
N HIS A 45 2.06 -11.29 8.84
CA HIS A 45 1.94 -11.01 10.27
C HIS A 45 3.09 -10.18 10.86
N VAL A 46 3.71 -9.36 10.01
CA VAL A 46 4.76 -8.40 10.36
C VAL A 46 4.25 -7.01 10.00
N THR A 47 4.47 -6.02 10.86
CA THR A 47 3.97 -4.67 10.63
C THR A 47 4.60 -4.04 9.37
N ARG A 48 3.86 -3.19 8.68
CA ARG A 48 4.38 -2.47 7.51
C ARG A 48 5.64 -1.67 7.86
N LYS A 49 5.68 -1.11 9.05
CA LYS A 49 6.84 -0.36 9.55
C LYS A 49 8.07 -1.24 9.73
N GLN A 50 7.92 -2.43 10.28
CA GLN A 50 8.99 -3.42 10.38
C GLN A 50 9.48 -3.83 9.00
N GLN A 51 8.57 -4.15 8.08
CA GLN A 51 8.90 -4.51 6.71
C GLN A 51 9.67 -3.40 5.99
N MET A 52 9.22 -2.13 6.13
CA MET A 52 9.89 -0.97 5.55
C MET A 52 11.32 -0.75 6.03
N ILE A 53 11.64 -1.15 7.26
CA ILE A 53 13.01 -1.05 7.79
C ILE A 53 13.94 -2.10 7.16
N VAL A 54 13.44 -3.33 6.96
CA VAL A 54 14.31 -4.46 6.58
C VAL A 54 14.32 -4.79 5.09
N TYR A 55 13.29 -4.41 4.32
CA TYR A 55 13.11 -4.89 2.95
C TYR A 55 14.33 -4.69 2.05
N ALA A 56 14.97 -3.54 2.14
CA ALA A 56 16.09 -3.21 1.26
C ALA A 56 17.32 -4.09 1.53
N SER A 57 17.64 -4.32 2.80
CA SER A 57 18.76 -5.18 3.21
C SER A 57 18.52 -6.65 2.87
N VAL A 58 17.28 -7.11 3.02
CA VAL A 58 16.89 -8.50 2.66
C VAL A 58 17.04 -8.72 1.15
N ILE A 59 16.56 -7.80 0.33
CA ILE A 59 16.69 -7.90 -1.12
C ILE A 59 18.18 -7.90 -1.53
N ASP A 60 18.99 -7.02 -0.96
CA ASP A 60 20.42 -6.93 -1.26
C ASP A 60 21.16 -8.22 -0.86
N SER A 61 20.84 -8.80 0.28
CA SER A 61 21.44 -10.07 0.76
C SER A 61 21.12 -11.22 -0.20
N ILE A 62 19.85 -11.42 -0.52
CA ILE A 62 19.40 -12.48 -1.44
C ILE A 62 20.00 -12.29 -2.84
N GLN A 63 20.08 -11.07 -3.34
CA GLN A 63 20.70 -10.80 -4.63
C GLN A 63 22.21 -11.08 -4.63
N LYS A 64 22.90 -10.81 -3.53
CA LYS A 64 24.31 -11.11 -3.34
C LYS A 64 24.56 -12.62 -3.29
N GLU A 65 23.76 -13.37 -2.55
CA GLU A 65 23.80 -14.84 -2.50
C GLU A 65 23.65 -15.45 -3.89
N ARG A 66 22.65 -15.06 -4.66
CA ARG A 66 22.44 -15.52 -6.05
C ARG A 66 23.63 -15.22 -6.97
N LYS A 67 24.25 -14.05 -6.82
CA LYS A 67 25.43 -13.72 -7.63
C LYS A 67 26.62 -14.59 -7.29
N ASN A 68 26.80 -14.92 -6.03
CA ASN A 68 27.89 -15.79 -5.57
C ASN A 68 27.68 -17.23 -6.07
N GLU A 69 26.46 -17.75 -6.01
CA GLU A 69 26.11 -19.07 -6.57
C GLU A 69 26.39 -19.16 -8.07
N ILE A 70 26.01 -18.14 -8.85
CA ILE A 70 26.26 -18.09 -10.31
C ILE A 70 27.74 -17.97 -10.63
N ALA A 71 28.53 -17.28 -9.77
CA ALA A 71 29.97 -17.13 -9.96
C ALA A 71 30.77 -18.37 -9.61
N GLY A 72 30.14 -19.47 -9.16
CA GLY A 72 30.81 -20.71 -8.77
C GLY A 72 31.70 -20.56 -7.53
N GLN A 73 31.58 -19.45 -6.81
CA GLN A 73 32.22 -19.28 -5.50
C GLN A 73 31.36 -20.05 -4.49
N MET A 74 31.88 -21.18 -4.03
CA MET A 74 31.31 -21.88 -2.87
C MET A 74 31.16 -20.85 -1.73
N SER A 75 29.95 -20.69 -1.26
CA SER A 75 29.73 -19.88 -0.04
C SER A 75 30.54 -20.49 1.09
N LEU A 76 31.12 -19.66 1.94
CA LEU A 76 31.72 -20.13 3.20
C LEU A 76 30.73 -20.97 4.02
N MET A 77 29.43 -20.78 3.79
CA MET A 77 28.32 -21.54 4.36
C MET A 77 28.20 -22.98 3.83
N ASP A 78 28.65 -23.24 2.58
CA ASP A 78 28.67 -24.61 2.00
C ASP A 78 29.83 -25.45 2.58
N LEU A 79 30.81 -24.80 3.20
CA LEU A 79 31.95 -25.44 3.90
C LEU A 79 31.63 -25.76 5.37
N LEU A 80 30.62 -25.15 5.95
CA LEU A 80 30.10 -25.45 7.27
C LEU A 80 28.98 -26.48 7.06
N GLY A 81 29.17 -27.70 7.57
CA GLY A 81 28.30 -28.85 7.37
C GLY A 81 26.81 -28.55 7.63
N GLU A 82 25.95 -29.47 7.19
CA GLU A 82 24.48 -29.37 7.15
C GLU A 82 23.80 -28.97 8.50
N GLU A 83 24.48 -28.97 9.62
CA GLU A 83 23.96 -28.60 10.94
C GLU A 83 23.94 -27.08 11.18
N ASP A 84 24.66 -26.26 10.40
CA ASP A 84 24.74 -24.82 10.54
C ASP A 84 24.11 -24.03 9.37
N GLN A 85 23.32 -24.67 8.53
CA GLN A 85 22.41 -24.00 7.60
C GLN A 85 21.27 -23.32 8.38
N GLN A 86 21.62 -22.42 9.29
CA GLN A 86 20.67 -21.42 9.78
C GLN A 86 20.32 -20.55 8.58
N SER A 87 19.25 -20.95 7.88
CA SER A 87 18.64 -20.13 6.87
C SER A 87 18.57 -18.71 7.41
N PHE A 88 19.17 -17.75 6.69
CA PHE A 88 19.14 -16.33 7.04
C PHE A 88 17.74 -15.96 7.53
N GLN A 89 17.58 -15.80 8.83
CA GLN A 89 16.34 -15.36 9.44
C GLN A 89 16.32 -13.84 9.43
N ILE A 90 15.26 -13.28 8.90
CA ILE A 90 15.07 -11.84 8.94
C ILE A 90 14.84 -11.44 10.40
N SER A 91 15.73 -10.64 10.96
CA SER A 91 15.55 -10.03 12.27
C SER A 91 14.72 -8.76 12.09
N TYR A 92 13.46 -8.80 12.51
CA TYR A 92 12.61 -7.63 12.52
C TYR A 92 12.84 -6.82 13.79
N PRO A 93 13.01 -5.49 13.67
CA PRO A 93 13.15 -4.63 14.85
C PRO A 93 11.83 -4.61 15.66
N ASP A 94 11.97 -4.46 16.98
CA ASP A 94 10.81 -4.28 17.85
C ASP A 94 10.28 -2.85 17.75
N VAL A 95 9.52 -2.59 16.70
CA VAL A 95 8.86 -1.30 16.44
C VAL A 95 7.37 -1.55 16.20
N GLY A 96 6.55 -0.63 16.71
CA GLY A 96 5.11 -0.67 16.48
C GLY A 96 4.74 -0.51 14.99
N GLU A 97 3.45 -0.43 14.73
CA GLU A 97 2.92 -0.16 13.39
C GLU A 97 2.83 1.35 13.13
N TYR A 98 2.68 1.74 11.89
CA TYR A 98 2.31 3.08 11.49
C TYR A 98 0.91 3.44 12.02
N GLU A 99 0.73 4.71 12.36
CA GLU A 99 -0.59 5.25 12.69
C GLU A 99 -1.57 5.06 11.50
N LYS A 100 -2.87 4.96 11.82
CA LYS A 100 -3.94 4.74 10.83
C LYS A 100 -3.85 5.73 9.66
N GLU A 101 -3.67 6.99 9.96
CA GLU A 101 -3.56 8.06 8.96
C GLU A 101 -2.37 7.86 8.01
N GLN A 102 -1.22 7.43 8.55
CA GLN A 102 -0.02 7.15 7.75
C GLN A 102 -0.25 5.96 6.81
N LYS A 103 -0.89 4.88 7.29
CA LYS A 103 -1.24 3.72 6.44
C LYS A 103 -2.18 4.12 5.31
N LEU A 104 -3.22 4.87 5.62
CA LEU A 104 -4.17 5.38 4.63
C LEU A 104 -3.50 6.31 3.61
N ALA A 105 -2.57 7.17 4.05
CA ALA A 105 -1.80 8.01 3.15
C ALA A 105 -0.92 7.20 2.18
N MET A 106 -0.25 6.15 2.67
CA MET A 106 0.55 5.24 1.86
C MET A 106 -0.31 4.49 0.82
N GLU A 107 -1.47 3.98 1.22
CA GLU A 107 -2.41 3.32 0.33
C GLU A 107 -2.89 4.28 -0.76
N LYS A 108 -3.28 5.48 -0.37
CA LYS A 108 -3.72 6.52 -1.31
C LYS A 108 -2.62 6.91 -2.31
N GLU A 109 -1.36 7.00 -1.84
CA GLU A 109 -0.20 7.29 -2.69
C GLU A 109 0.00 6.23 -3.78
N VAL A 110 -0.10 4.95 -3.40
CA VAL A 110 0.26 3.83 -4.29
C VAL A 110 -0.91 3.31 -5.09
N LEU A 111 -2.10 3.22 -4.49
CA LEU A 111 -3.30 2.63 -5.09
C LEU A 111 -4.30 3.67 -5.60
N GLY A 112 -4.20 4.91 -5.13
CA GLY A 112 -5.19 5.94 -5.40
C GLY A 112 -6.49 5.81 -4.59
N ILE A 113 -6.60 4.76 -3.78
CA ILE A 113 -7.76 4.45 -2.93
C ILE A 113 -7.32 4.11 -1.51
N TYR A 114 -8.24 4.11 -0.57
CA TYR A 114 -8.06 3.60 0.80
C TYR A 114 -8.53 2.15 0.86
N VAL A 115 -7.78 1.28 1.52
CA VAL A 115 -8.06 -0.15 1.66
C VAL A 115 -8.28 -0.54 3.12
N SER A 116 -7.42 -0.06 4.04
CA SER A 116 -7.45 -0.44 5.45
C SER A 116 -8.52 0.29 6.28
N GLY A 117 -9.23 1.25 5.70
CA GLY A 117 -10.23 2.06 6.36
C GLY A 117 -10.54 3.34 5.60
N HIS A 118 -11.25 4.26 6.21
CA HIS A 118 -11.54 5.57 5.62
C HIS A 118 -11.08 6.70 6.55
N PRO A 119 -10.49 7.80 6.01
CA PRO A 119 -10.03 8.91 6.84
C PRO A 119 -11.12 9.55 7.72
N LEU A 120 -12.37 9.51 7.26
CA LEU A 120 -13.52 10.06 7.98
C LEU A 120 -14.23 9.03 8.88
N GLU A 121 -13.69 7.82 9.03
CA GLU A 121 -14.36 6.75 9.77
C GLU A 121 -14.69 7.15 11.21
N ASP A 122 -13.77 7.86 11.87
CA ASP A 122 -13.92 8.31 13.25
C ASP A 122 -14.86 9.53 13.37
N ASP A 123 -15.13 10.23 12.27
CA ASP A 123 -16.01 11.41 12.20
C ASP A 123 -17.39 11.12 11.57
N ILE A 124 -17.65 9.88 11.14
CA ILE A 124 -18.90 9.52 10.42
C ILE A 124 -20.13 9.96 11.19
N GLU A 125 -20.24 9.61 12.47
CA GLU A 125 -21.41 9.99 13.28
C GLU A 125 -21.60 11.50 13.41
N ARG A 126 -20.51 12.25 13.49
CA ARG A 126 -20.53 13.70 13.56
C ARG A 126 -20.98 14.32 12.24
N LEU A 127 -20.47 13.77 11.13
CA LEU A 127 -20.87 14.19 9.77
C LEU A 127 -22.33 13.91 9.53
N GLU A 128 -22.82 12.70 9.81
CA GLU A 128 -24.23 12.33 9.62
C GLU A 128 -25.21 13.22 10.37
N ARG A 129 -24.82 13.72 11.57
CA ARG A 129 -25.65 14.68 12.31
C ARG A 129 -25.64 16.09 11.74
N SER A 130 -24.65 16.42 10.94
CA SER A 130 -24.40 17.77 10.44
C SER A 130 -24.85 17.96 8.98
N VAL A 131 -24.89 16.89 8.20
CA VAL A 131 -25.27 16.94 6.78
C VAL A 131 -26.77 16.77 6.59
N THR A 132 -27.32 17.43 5.58
CA THR A 132 -28.71 17.29 5.18
C THR A 132 -28.88 16.52 3.87
N ALA A 133 -27.77 16.29 3.13
CA ALA A 133 -27.76 15.54 1.90
C ALA A 133 -26.44 14.79 1.71
N HIS A 134 -26.53 13.64 1.05
CA HIS A 134 -25.38 12.83 0.64
C HIS A 134 -25.14 12.98 -0.87
N THR A 135 -23.91 12.70 -1.31
CA THR A 135 -23.57 12.76 -2.75
C THR A 135 -24.44 11.86 -3.63
N SER A 136 -24.90 10.72 -3.06
CA SER A 136 -25.86 9.82 -3.73
C SER A 136 -27.22 10.46 -4.01
N ASP A 137 -27.61 11.49 -3.27
CA ASP A 137 -28.92 12.16 -3.44
C ASP A 137 -28.95 13.09 -4.65
N PHE A 138 -27.78 13.41 -5.22
CA PHE A 138 -27.61 14.20 -6.44
C PHE A 138 -27.55 13.33 -7.71
N VAL A 139 -27.53 12.02 -7.57
CA VAL A 139 -27.53 11.09 -8.70
C VAL A 139 -28.94 11.01 -9.26
N ILE A 140 -29.04 11.09 -10.59
CA ILE A 140 -30.32 10.92 -11.29
C ILE A 140 -30.72 9.45 -11.20
N ASP A 141 -31.89 9.19 -10.66
CA ASP A 141 -32.51 7.88 -10.67
C ASP A 141 -32.86 7.49 -12.11
N GLU A 142 -32.35 6.37 -12.59
CA GLU A 142 -32.49 5.91 -13.97
C GLU A 142 -33.94 5.58 -14.33
N GLU A 143 -34.79 5.18 -13.37
CA GLU A 143 -36.18 4.80 -13.60
C GLU A 143 -37.08 6.03 -13.62
N THR A 144 -36.83 6.98 -12.73
CA THR A 144 -37.73 8.16 -12.57
C THR A 144 -37.20 9.40 -13.30
N GLY A 145 -35.92 9.42 -13.68
CA GLY A 145 -35.25 10.57 -14.29
C GLY A 145 -35.12 11.78 -13.36
N LYS A 146 -35.28 11.59 -12.05
CA LYS A 146 -35.26 12.66 -11.05
C LYS A 146 -34.16 12.44 -10.02
N THR A 147 -33.69 13.52 -9.43
CA THR A 147 -32.83 13.50 -8.23
C THR A 147 -33.68 13.65 -6.97
N LYS A 148 -33.16 13.23 -5.82
CA LYS A 148 -33.84 13.46 -4.54
C LYS A 148 -33.80 14.94 -4.13
N ILE A 149 -32.76 15.67 -4.54
CA ILE A 149 -32.56 17.08 -4.26
C ILE A 149 -33.15 17.91 -5.39
N HIS A 150 -33.97 18.90 -5.04
CA HIS A 150 -34.61 19.79 -6.02
C HIS A 150 -33.68 20.93 -6.44
N ASP A 151 -33.91 21.46 -7.64
CA ASP A 151 -33.16 22.63 -8.13
C ASP A 151 -33.33 23.81 -7.17
N ARG A 152 -32.20 24.48 -6.83
CA ARG A 152 -32.11 25.59 -5.86
C ARG A 152 -32.42 25.22 -4.40
N GLU A 153 -32.50 23.97 -4.06
CA GLU A 153 -32.60 23.52 -2.68
C GLU A 153 -31.29 23.75 -1.96
N SER A 154 -31.36 24.31 -0.74
CA SER A 154 -30.18 24.51 0.10
C SER A 154 -29.90 23.26 0.90
N CYS A 155 -28.73 22.68 0.72
CA CYS A 155 -28.30 21.49 1.45
C CYS A 155 -26.89 21.67 2.05
N ILE A 156 -26.62 20.88 3.10
CA ILE A 156 -25.31 20.81 3.76
C ILE A 156 -24.73 19.45 3.39
N ILE A 157 -23.57 19.46 2.78
CA ILE A 157 -22.78 18.25 2.48
C ILE A 157 -21.50 18.26 3.31
N GLY A 158 -21.03 17.09 3.70
CA GLY A 158 -19.76 16.92 4.43
C GLY A 158 -18.82 15.97 3.68
N GLY A 159 -17.53 16.22 3.78
CA GLY A 159 -16.55 15.37 3.13
C GLY A 159 -15.11 15.78 3.40
N LEU A 160 -14.18 14.99 2.85
CA LEU A 160 -12.75 15.26 2.88
C LEU A 160 -12.34 16.04 1.63
N ILE A 161 -11.64 17.15 1.83
CA ILE A 161 -11.02 17.88 0.73
C ILE A 161 -9.78 17.10 0.28
N SER A 162 -9.87 16.41 -0.86
CA SER A 162 -8.77 15.62 -1.42
C SER A 162 -7.77 16.46 -2.21
N GLU A 163 -8.25 17.57 -2.81
CA GLU A 163 -7.42 18.47 -3.61
C GLU A 163 -8.01 19.87 -3.59
N MET A 164 -7.15 20.86 -3.52
CA MET A 164 -7.52 22.26 -3.61
C MET A 164 -6.60 22.96 -4.62
N SER A 165 -7.19 23.52 -5.68
CA SER A 165 -6.46 24.35 -6.65
C SER A 165 -6.89 25.79 -6.56
N VAL A 166 -5.93 26.72 -6.51
CA VAL A 166 -6.18 28.16 -6.50
C VAL A 166 -5.80 28.73 -7.86
N ASN A 167 -6.80 29.12 -8.64
CA ASN A 167 -6.59 29.83 -9.91
C ASN A 167 -6.58 31.33 -9.67
N CYS A 168 -5.43 31.96 -9.84
CA CYS A 168 -5.33 33.41 -9.80
C CYS A 168 -5.70 33.96 -11.19
N LEU A 169 -6.92 34.45 -11.34
CA LEU A 169 -7.32 35.20 -12.53
C LEU A 169 -6.79 36.62 -12.40
N LEU A 170 -5.64 36.89 -13.00
CA LEU A 170 -5.14 38.27 -13.21
C LEU A 170 -6.03 38.92 -14.28
N TYR A 171 -7.03 39.64 -13.84
CA TYR A 171 -7.71 40.57 -14.72
C TYR A 171 -6.75 41.75 -15.04
N THR A 172 -6.07 41.66 -16.17
CA THR A 172 -5.51 42.86 -16.79
C THR A 172 -6.66 43.65 -17.36
N SER A 173 -7.05 44.72 -16.65
CA SER A 173 -7.93 45.74 -17.18
C SER A 173 -7.26 46.36 -18.40
N PRO A 174 -7.84 46.34 -19.60
CA PRO A 174 -7.30 47.12 -20.70
C PRO A 174 -7.50 48.60 -20.38
N SER A 175 -6.41 49.31 -20.37
CA SER A 175 -6.39 50.78 -20.30
C SER A 175 -6.93 51.39 -21.58
#